data_15bb78bdb1e4aa3666473c0507b341a7
#
_entry.id   15bb78bdb1e4aa3666473c0507b341a7
#
_cell.length_a   1.000
_cell.length_b   1.000
_cell.length_c   1.000
_cell.angle_alpha   90.00
_cell.angle_beta   90.00
_cell.angle_gamma   90.00
#
_symmetry.space_group_name_H-M   'P 1'
#
loop_
_entity.id
_entity.type
_entity.pdbx_description
1 polymer ?
#
loop_
_entity_poly.entity_id
_entity_poly.type
_entity_poly.pdbx_seq_one_letter_code
_entity_poly.pdbx_strand_id
1 'polypeptide(L)'
;MKQEHNAFSWKRVLILAGAVIAFQIGSGFATGQEIIQYYTAYGVEGLLTLAVFFGTFLYYNVNFAKAGAEEHFEKANDIYRFYCGKYVGTFCDYYSTIFCYMSFWVMVGGAASTLNQEYGLPLWIGAVILVALTAITVAGGLEFLVDAIGLVGPIIVVICIAIGIITLFRDGGDIQAGLDAIKNGTFEGAKAGETIKNAGPNWLISGLSYSGFALLWFASFMAALGTKNSKKNLYYGIIGGTIAVSVAIALISFAQIANINTPNADGSIHVWDAAIPNLILAMKVWKPFSAIFAVIVFAGIYTSAVPLL
;
A
#
# COMPACT_ATOMS: atom_id res chain seq x y z
N MET A 1 -22.55 16.70 -24.38
CA MET A 1 -21.84 16.13 -23.22
C MET A 1 -20.70 15.15 -23.54
N LYS A 2 -20.52 14.60 -24.75
CA LYS A 2 -19.39 13.71 -25.10
C LYS A 2 -18.06 14.42 -25.42
N GLN A 3 -18.03 15.71 -25.69
CA GLN A 3 -16.80 16.42 -26.08
C GLN A 3 -15.95 16.97 -24.90
N GLU A 4 -16.53 17.21 -23.73
CA GLU A 4 -15.79 17.72 -22.57
C GLU A 4 -14.91 16.65 -21.88
N HIS A 5 -15.22 15.36 -22.05
CA HIS A 5 -14.45 14.25 -21.43
C HIS A 5 -13.10 13.98 -22.10
N ASN A 6 -12.83 14.53 -23.29
CA ASN A 6 -11.60 14.27 -24.06
C ASN A 6 -10.52 15.35 -23.91
N ALA A 7 -10.80 16.49 -23.29
CA ALA A 7 -9.82 17.55 -23.11
C ALA A 7 -8.77 17.15 -22.05
N PHE A 8 -7.51 17.46 -22.34
CA PHE A 8 -6.45 17.31 -21.36
C PHE A 8 -6.64 18.33 -20.21
N SER A 9 -6.58 17.84 -18.98
CA SER A 9 -6.72 18.67 -17.78
C SER A 9 -5.81 18.19 -16.66
N TRP A 10 -4.92 19.05 -16.19
CA TRP A 10 -4.06 18.76 -15.04
C TRP A 10 -4.86 18.46 -13.77
N LYS A 11 -5.99 19.13 -13.55
CA LYS A 11 -6.90 18.81 -12.44
C LYS A 11 -7.37 17.35 -12.51
N ARG A 12 -7.75 16.87 -13.70
CA ARG A 12 -8.19 15.49 -13.90
C ARG A 12 -7.03 14.51 -13.72
N VAL A 13 -5.84 14.86 -14.21
CA VAL A 13 -4.60 14.07 -14.00
C VAL A 13 -4.32 13.89 -12.51
N LEU A 14 -4.38 14.96 -11.72
CA LEU A 14 -4.16 14.90 -10.26
C LEU A 14 -5.21 14.02 -9.55
N ILE A 15 -6.49 14.12 -9.94
CA ILE A 15 -7.55 13.27 -9.39
C ILE A 15 -7.26 11.80 -9.72
N LEU A 16 -6.87 11.48 -10.94
CA LEU A 16 -6.56 10.12 -11.37
C LEU A 16 -5.28 9.59 -10.69
N ALA A 17 -4.25 10.41 -10.53
CA ALA A 17 -3.08 10.05 -9.74
C ALA A 17 -3.46 9.75 -8.27
N GLY A 18 -4.30 10.60 -7.68
CA GLY A 18 -4.85 10.37 -6.34
C GLY A 18 -5.62 9.06 -6.23
N ALA A 19 -6.41 8.71 -7.26
CA ALA A 19 -7.14 7.44 -7.30
C ALA A 19 -6.18 6.22 -7.36
N VAL A 20 -5.11 6.30 -8.17
CA VAL A 20 -4.06 5.26 -8.22
C VAL A 20 -3.39 5.11 -6.86
N ILE A 21 -3.01 6.24 -6.24
CA ILE A 21 -2.40 6.27 -4.91
C ILE A 21 -3.35 5.65 -3.88
N ALA A 22 -4.58 6.12 -3.80
CA ALA A 22 -5.57 5.65 -2.82
C ALA A 22 -5.84 4.14 -2.96
N PHE A 23 -5.87 3.64 -4.19
CA PHE A 23 -6.12 2.22 -4.43
C PHE A 23 -4.92 1.33 -4.12
N GLN A 24 -3.68 1.85 -4.25
CA GLN A 24 -2.45 1.15 -3.86
C GLN A 24 -2.24 1.11 -2.34
N ILE A 25 -2.76 2.11 -1.61
CA ILE A 25 -2.55 2.20 -0.17
C ILE A 25 -3.57 1.33 0.57
N GLY A 26 -3.14 0.12 0.87
CA GLY A 26 -3.82 -0.77 1.80
C GLY A 26 -3.25 -0.64 3.22
N SER A 27 -3.69 -1.55 4.11
CA SER A 27 -3.21 -1.61 5.50
C SER A 27 -1.69 -1.83 5.56
N GLY A 28 -1.15 -2.70 4.72
CA GLY A 28 0.26 -3.04 4.74
C GLY A 28 1.19 -1.90 4.37
N PHE A 29 0.77 -1.05 3.41
CA PHE A 29 1.51 0.17 3.07
C PHE A 29 1.44 1.20 4.20
N ALA A 30 0.24 1.50 4.70
CA ALA A 30 0.04 2.50 5.75
C ALA A 30 0.78 2.14 7.05
N THR A 31 0.78 0.86 7.41
CA THR A 31 1.51 0.33 8.57
C THR A 31 3.02 0.28 8.38
N GLY A 32 3.50 0.24 7.13
CA GLY A 32 4.90 0.00 6.77
C GLY A 32 5.30 -1.47 6.70
N GLN A 33 4.38 -2.39 7.00
CA GLN A 33 4.64 -3.82 7.03
C GLN A 33 4.96 -4.42 5.66
N GLU A 34 4.27 -3.97 4.61
CA GLU A 34 4.61 -4.36 3.24
C GLU A 34 5.98 -3.82 2.84
N ILE A 35 6.28 -2.58 3.22
CA ILE A 35 7.55 -1.95 2.85
C ILE A 35 8.72 -2.70 3.50
N ILE A 36 8.59 -3.08 4.77
CA ILE A 36 9.66 -3.82 5.44
C ILE A 36 9.88 -5.20 4.81
N GLN A 37 8.82 -5.94 4.49
CA GLN A 37 8.91 -7.30 3.97
C GLN A 37 9.35 -7.38 2.51
N TYR A 38 8.87 -6.46 1.66
CA TYR A 38 9.12 -6.51 0.22
C TYR A 38 10.36 -5.74 -0.21
N TYR A 39 10.77 -4.71 0.56
CA TYR A 39 11.86 -3.81 0.16
C TYR A 39 12.97 -3.74 1.20
N THR A 40 12.68 -3.32 2.43
CA THR A 40 13.65 -3.06 3.48
C THR A 40 14.46 -4.31 3.84
N ALA A 41 13.82 -5.48 3.89
CA ALA A 41 14.47 -6.75 4.22
C ALA A 41 15.58 -7.17 3.23
N TYR A 42 15.65 -6.55 2.07
CA TYR A 42 16.69 -6.80 1.05
C TYR A 42 17.80 -5.74 1.07
N GLY A 43 17.79 -4.82 2.02
CA GLY A 43 18.79 -3.76 2.14
C GLY A 43 18.89 -2.93 0.86
N VAL A 44 20.09 -2.78 0.30
CA VAL A 44 20.32 -2.02 -0.93
C VAL A 44 19.61 -2.64 -2.14
N GLU A 45 19.50 -3.98 -2.19
CA GLU A 45 18.78 -4.69 -3.26
C GLU A 45 17.28 -4.37 -3.28
N GLY A 46 16.73 -3.83 -2.19
CA GLY A 46 15.36 -3.31 -2.15
C GLY A 46 15.08 -2.22 -3.19
N LEU A 47 16.11 -1.47 -3.64
CA LEU A 47 15.97 -0.54 -4.76
C LEU A 47 15.74 -1.27 -6.10
N LEU A 48 16.36 -2.44 -6.29
CA LEU A 48 16.11 -3.28 -7.46
C LEU A 48 14.69 -3.86 -7.41
N THR A 49 14.25 -4.28 -6.23
CA THR A 49 12.84 -4.67 -5.99
C THR A 49 11.89 -3.54 -6.42
N LEU A 50 12.18 -2.31 -5.99
CA LEU A 50 11.38 -1.14 -6.33
C LEU A 50 11.39 -0.86 -7.85
N ALA A 51 12.53 -1.00 -8.52
CA ALA A 51 12.63 -0.82 -9.96
C ALA A 51 11.79 -1.87 -10.72
N VAL A 52 11.81 -3.14 -10.28
CA VAL A 52 10.96 -4.21 -10.83
C VAL A 52 9.48 -3.87 -10.63
N PHE A 53 9.10 -3.50 -9.42
CA PHE A 53 7.73 -3.07 -9.13
C PHE A 53 7.31 -1.88 -10.01
N PHE A 54 8.09 -0.81 -10.04
CA PHE A 54 7.80 0.38 -10.83
C PHE A 54 7.55 0.05 -12.30
N GLY A 55 8.47 -0.71 -12.92
CA GLY A 55 8.37 -1.06 -14.33
C GLY A 55 7.17 -1.95 -14.65
N THR A 56 6.98 -3.01 -13.88
CA THR A 56 5.87 -3.95 -14.08
C THR A 56 4.51 -3.32 -13.74
N PHE A 57 4.42 -2.57 -12.64
CA PHE A 57 3.22 -1.87 -12.23
C PHE A 57 2.77 -0.85 -13.27
N LEU A 58 3.69 -0.04 -13.77
CA LEU A 58 3.39 0.94 -14.82
C LEU A 58 2.94 0.24 -16.11
N TYR A 59 3.67 -0.81 -16.51
CA TYR A 59 3.39 -1.55 -17.73
C TYR A 59 1.96 -2.11 -17.74
N TYR A 60 1.58 -2.90 -16.74
CA TYR A 60 0.27 -3.53 -16.77
C TYR A 60 -0.87 -2.54 -16.53
N ASN A 61 -0.70 -1.51 -15.69
CA ASN A 61 -1.76 -0.53 -15.45
C ASN A 61 -2.07 0.33 -16.69
N VAL A 62 -1.05 0.73 -17.45
CA VAL A 62 -1.24 1.43 -18.72
C VAL A 62 -1.98 0.54 -19.72
N ASN A 63 -1.62 -0.75 -19.80
CA ASN A 63 -2.28 -1.69 -20.72
C ASN A 63 -3.72 -1.99 -20.31
N PHE A 64 -4.01 -2.17 -19.02
CA PHE A 64 -5.38 -2.37 -18.53
C PHE A 64 -6.25 -1.12 -18.77
N ALA A 65 -5.71 0.07 -18.52
CA ALA A 65 -6.39 1.32 -18.80
C ALA A 65 -6.66 1.50 -20.29
N LYS A 66 -5.70 1.11 -21.15
CA LYS A 66 -5.85 1.13 -22.61
C LYS A 66 -6.95 0.17 -23.05
N ALA A 67 -6.91 -1.08 -22.59
CA ALA A 67 -7.93 -2.08 -22.94
C ALA A 67 -9.34 -1.62 -22.51
N GLY A 68 -9.48 -1.09 -21.29
CA GLY A 68 -10.76 -0.54 -20.83
C GLY A 68 -11.28 0.61 -21.71
N ALA A 69 -10.38 1.48 -22.19
CA ALA A 69 -10.74 2.60 -23.05
C ALA A 69 -11.08 2.19 -24.52
N GLU A 70 -10.58 1.06 -24.98
CA GLU A 70 -10.78 0.56 -26.35
C GLU A 70 -11.97 -0.40 -26.42
N GLU A 71 -12.07 -1.34 -25.49
CA GLU A 71 -13.05 -2.43 -25.50
C GLU A 71 -14.37 -2.08 -24.82
N HIS A 72 -14.40 -1.05 -23.96
CA HIS A 72 -15.58 -0.62 -23.23
C HIS A 72 -16.32 -1.78 -22.53
N PHE A 73 -15.59 -2.56 -21.73
CA PHE A 73 -16.11 -3.74 -21.04
C PHE A 73 -17.43 -3.47 -20.30
N GLU A 74 -18.41 -4.37 -20.41
CA GLU A 74 -19.65 -4.31 -19.64
C GLU A 74 -19.38 -4.48 -18.14
N LYS A 75 -18.48 -5.40 -17.80
CA LYS A 75 -17.98 -5.61 -16.45
C LYS A 75 -16.48 -5.40 -16.42
N ALA A 76 -15.99 -4.66 -15.43
CA ALA A 76 -14.56 -4.39 -15.29
C ALA A 76 -13.70 -5.68 -15.23
N ASN A 77 -14.25 -6.76 -14.67
CA ASN A 77 -13.59 -8.04 -14.56
C ASN A 77 -13.46 -8.80 -15.90
N ASP A 78 -14.13 -8.37 -16.96
CA ASP A 78 -13.96 -8.97 -18.29
C ASP A 78 -12.53 -8.77 -18.82
N ILE A 79 -11.77 -7.85 -18.23
CA ILE A 79 -10.33 -7.66 -18.48
C ILE A 79 -9.54 -8.96 -18.32
N TYR A 80 -9.89 -9.81 -17.36
CA TYR A 80 -9.22 -11.09 -17.17
C TYR A 80 -9.47 -12.04 -18.35
N ARG A 81 -10.70 -12.08 -18.85
CA ARG A 81 -11.05 -12.90 -20.03
C ARG A 81 -10.44 -12.37 -21.31
N PHE A 82 -10.30 -11.05 -21.42
CA PHE A 82 -9.67 -10.40 -22.56
C PHE A 82 -8.19 -10.82 -22.70
N TYR A 83 -7.42 -10.78 -21.60
CA TYR A 83 -5.99 -11.14 -21.62
C TYR A 83 -5.71 -12.64 -21.50
N CYS A 84 -6.49 -13.38 -20.73
CA CYS A 84 -6.22 -14.77 -20.38
C CYS A 84 -7.15 -15.78 -21.07
N GLY A 85 -8.07 -15.32 -21.93
CA GLY A 85 -9.06 -16.18 -22.57
C GLY A 85 -10.15 -16.67 -21.60
N LYS A 86 -11.07 -17.49 -22.13
CA LYS A 86 -12.30 -17.86 -21.41
C LYS A 86 -12.04 -18.62 -20.11
N TYR A 87 -11.19 -19.65 -20.13
CA TYR A 87 -11.02 -20.54 -18.97
C TYR A 87 -10.13 -19.93 -17.90
N VAL A 88 -8.92 -19.50 -18.27
CA VAL A 88 -7.98 -18.90 -17.33
C VAL A 88 -8.50 -17.55 -16.83
N GLY A 89 -9.11 -16.74 -17.69
CA GLY A 89 -9.73 -15.47 -17.30
C GLY A 89 -10.89 -15.65 -16.32
N THR A 90 -11.72 -16.70 -16.48
CA THR A 90 -12.76 -17.01 -15.51
C THR A 90 -12.16 -17.45 -14.16
N PHE A 91 -11.09 -18.26 -14.18
CA PHE A 91 -10.36 -18.59 -12.96
C PHE A 91 -9.81 -17.34 -12.26
N CYS A 92 -9.16 -16.44 -13.01
CA CYS A 92 -8.62 -15.19 -12.46
C CYS A 92 -9.73 -14.28 -11.87
N ASP A 93 -10.90 -14.23 -12.48
CA ASP A 93 -12.05 -13.49 -11.99
C ASP A 93 -12.53 -13.98 -10.62
N TYR A 94 -12.74 -15.29 -10.48
CA TYR A 94 -13.07 -15.88 -9.17
C TYR A 94 -11.93 -15.75 -8.16
N TYR A 95 -10.69 -15.97 -8.60
CA TYR A 95 -9.53 -15.86 -7.73
C TYR A 95 -9.35 -14.44 -7.20
N SER A 96 -9.53 -13.41 -8.03
CA SER A 96 -9.47 -12.01 -7.59
C SER A 96 -10.54 -11.69 -6.54
N THR A 97 -11.73 -12.24 -6.68
CA THR A 97 -12.81 -12.08 -5.69
C THR A 97 -12.43 -12.71 -4.34
N ILE A 98 -11.93 -13.94 -4.35
CA ILE A 98 -11.44 -14.63 -3.14
C ILE A 98 -10.27 -13.85 -2.53
N PHE A 99 -9.37 -13.36 -3.36
CA PHE A 99 -8.22 -12.55 -2.93
C PHE A 99 -8.66 -11.26 -2.25
N CYS A 100 -9.64 -10.53 -2.79
CA CYS A 100 -10.20 -9.34 -2.15
C CYS A 100 -10.79 -9.68 -0.77
N TYR A 101 -11.54 -10.78 -0.66
CA TYR A 101 -12.08 -11.25 0.61
C TYR A 101 -10.97 -11.58 1.64
N MET A 102 -9.92 -12.30 1.22
CA MET A 102 -8.77 -12.57 2.10
C MET A 102 -8.05 -11.29 2.52
N SER A 103 -7.95 -10.32 1.63
CA SER A 103 -7.34 -9.02 1.90
C SER A 103 -8.12 -8.23 2.96
N PHE A 104 -9.44 -8.37 3.02
CA PHE A 104 -10.23 -7.80 4.10
C PHE A 104 -9.78 -8.32 5.49
N TRP A 105 -9.49 -9.60 5.62
CA TRP A 105 -8.97 -10.18 6.87
C TRP A 105 -7.60 -9.61 7.25
N VAL A 106 -6.73 -9.39 6.27
CA VAL A 106 -5.44 -8.72 6.51
C VAL A 106 -5.65 -7.29 7.02
N MET A 107 -6.63 -6.57 6.48
CA MET A 107 -6.98 -5.22 6.95
C MET A 107 -7.53 -5.25 8.38
N VAL A 108 -8.37 -6.23 8.73
CA VAL A 108 -8.83 -6.42 10.11
C VAL A 108 -7.65 -6.62 11.07
N GLY A 109 -6.68 -7.46 10.69
CA GLY A 109 -5.46 -7.67 11.47
C GLY A 109 -4.62 -6.41 11.60
N GLY A 110 -4.44 -5.64 10.51
CA GLY A 110 -3.69 -4.38 10.52
C GLY A 110 -4.31 -3.32 11.42
N ALA A 111 -5.64 -3.15 11.36
CA ALA A 111 -6.36 -2.22 12.24
C ALA A 111 -6.26 -2.63 13.71
N ALA A 112 -6.43 -3.92 13.99
CA ALA A 112 -6.29 -4.46 15.34
C ALA A 112 -4.89 -4.22 15.91
N SER A 113 -3.85 -4.51 15.11
CA SER A 113 -2.45 -4.31 15.49
C SER A 113 -2.10 -2.84 15.68
N THR A 114 -2.68 -1.93 14.87
CA THR A 114 -2.45 -0.48 15.00
C THR A 114 -2.95 0.03 16.37
N LEU A 115 -4.16 -0.35 16.76
CA LEU A 115 -4.71 0.06 18.05
C LEU A 115 -4.03 -0.65 19.23
N ASN A 116 -3.58 -1.89 19.04
CA ASN A 116 -2.84 -2.61 20.06
C ASN A 116 -1.45 -1.99 20.29
N GLN A 117 -0.67 -1.75 19.23
CA GLN A 117 0.70 -1.26 19.33
C GLN A 117 0.77 0.16 19.90
N GLU A 118 -0.19 1.04 19.57
CA GLU A 118 -0.17 2.44 20.03
C GLU A 118 -0.89 2.62 21.38
N TYR A 119 -2.06 1.99 21.55
CA TYR A 119 -2.92 2.24 22.72
C TYR A 119 -3.00 1.07 23.70
N GLY A 120 -2.31 -0.05 23.43
CA GLY A 120 -2.36 -1.24 24.26
C GLY A 120 -3.70 -1.97 24.27
N LEU A 121 -4.62 -1.65 23.35
CA LEU A 121 -5.93 -2.28 23.29
C LEU A 121 -5.81 -3.76 22.89
N PRO A 122 -6.61 -4.66 23.48
CA PRO A 122 -6.67 -6.06 23.02
C PRO A 122 -6.99 -6.14 21.52
N LEU A 123 -6.30 -7.02 20.78
CA LEU A 123 -6.44 -7.16 19.32
C LEU A 123 -7.88 -7.34 18.86
N TRP A 124 -8.69 -8.10 19.62
CA TRP A 124 -10.09 -8.34 19.26
C TRP A 124 -10.94 -7.07 19.28
N ILE A 125 -10.63 -6.07 20.12
CA ILE A 125 -11.35 -4.79 20.16
C ILE A 125 -11.15 -4.04 18.85
N GLY A 126 -9.91 -3.88 18.39
CA GLY A 126 -9.61 -3.23 17.12
C GLY A 126 -10.23 -3.94 15.93
N ALA A 127 -10.21 -5.27 15.93
CA ALA A 127 -10.87 -6.09 14.92
C ALA A 127 -12.40 -5.83 14.88
N VAL A 128 -13.06 -5.90 16.03
CA VAL A 128 -14.52 -5.65 16.14
C VAL A 128 -14.88 -4.25 15.70
N ILE A 129 -14.12 -3.23 16.10
CA ILE A 129 -14.36 -1.84 15.68
C ILE A 129 -14.30 -1.73 14.16
N LEU A 130 -13.27 -2.26 13.51
CA LEU A 130 -13.16 -2.18 12.05
C LEU A 130 -14.31 -2.92 11.36
N VAL A 131 -14.58 -4.16 11.75
CA VAL A 131 -15.66 -4.97 11.15
C VAL A 131 -17.02 -4.31 11.33
N ALA A 132 -17.33 -3.78 12.51
CA ALA A 132 -18.58 -3.09 12.77
C ALA A 132 -18.72 -1.82 11.93
N LEU A 133 -17.68 -0.99 11.87
CA LEU A 133 -17.67 0.22 11.05
C LEU A 133 -17.86 -0.10 9.57
N THR A 134 -17.13 -1.08 9.04
CA THR A 134 -17.26 -1.48 7.63
C THR A 134 -18.64 -2.06 7.33
N ALA A 135 -19.18 -2.91 8.21
CA ALA A 135 -20.50 -3.51 8.02
C ALA A 135 -21.63 -2.45 8.06
N ILE A 136 -21.57 -1.50 9.00
CA ILE A 136 -22.54 -0.38 9.08
C ILE A 136 -22.49 0.46 7.82
N THR A 137 -21.27 0.73 7.33
CA THR A 137 -21.06 1.53 6.15
C THR A 137 -21.60 0.87 4.89
N VAL A 138 -21.29 -0.41 4.68
CA VAL A 138 -21.79 -1.17 3.52
C VAL A 138 -23.32 -1.28 3.58
N ALA A 139 -23.91 -1.50 4.77
CA ALA A 139 -25.35 -1.54 4.96
C ALA A 139 -26.04 -0.18 4.73
N GLY A 140 -25.36 0.93 5.02
CA GLY A 140 -25.84 2.31 4.82
C GLY A 140 -25.75 2.83 3.38
N GLY A 141 -25.04 2.13 2.49
CA GLY A 141 -24.81 2.52 1.10
C GLY A 141 -23.52 3.31 0.88
N LEU A 142 -22.87 3.03 -0.25
CA LEU A 142 -21.51 3.50 -0.58
C LEU A 142 -21.42 4.98 -0.99
N GLU A 143 -22.53 5.64 -1.32
CA GLU A 143 -22.51 6.99 -1.93
C GLU A 143 -21.87 8.05 -1.04
N PHE A 144 -22.05 7.96 0.27
CA PHE A 144 -21.52 8.92 1.24
C PHE A 144 -19.99 8.84 1.44
N LEU A 145 -19.38 7.70 1.11
CA LEU A 145 -17.99 7.40 1.43
C LEU A 145 -17.01 7.62 0.28
N VAL A 146 -17.48 7.60 -0.97
CA VAL A 146 -16.60 7.65 -2.15
C VAL A 146 -15.75 8.92 -2.17
N ASP A 147 -16.30 10.06 -1.76
CA ASP A 147 -15.57 11.33 -1.72
C ASP A 147 -14.58 11.42 -0.55
N ALA A 148 -14.94 10.84 0.62
CA ALA A 148 -14.07 10.83 1.79
C ALA A 148 -12.91 9.81 1.64
N ILE A 149 -13.20 8.65 1.04
CA ILE A 149 -12.21 7.58 0.78
C ILE A 149 -11.09 8.06 -0.15
N GLY A 150 -11.42 8.81 -1.20
CA GLY A 150 -10.45 9.29 -2.19
C GLY A 150 -9.39 10.26 -1.64
N LEU A 151 -9.63 10.88 -0.48
CA LEU A 151 -8.72 11.84 0.13
C LEU A 151 -7.73 11.20 1.12
N VAL A 152 -8.12 10.12 1.79
CA VAL A 152 -7.31 9.52 2.86
C VAL A 152 -6.02 8.90 2.32
N GLY A 153 -6.07 8.21 1.19
CA GLY A 153 -4.89 7.60 0.56
C GLY A 153 -3.77 8.61 0.26
N PRO A 154 -4.03 9.67 -0.53
CA PRO A 154 -3.05 10.72 -0.77
C PRO A 154 -2.50 11.39 0.50
N ILE A 155 -3.31 11.57 1.53
CA ILE A 155 -2.88 12.12 2.82
C ILE A 155 -1.86 11.16 3.48
N ILE A 156 -2.13 9.87 3.50
CA ILE A 156 -1.20 8.88 4.06
C ILE A 156 0.13 8.90 3.32
N VAL A 157 0.14 8.96 1.97
CA VAL A 157 1.40 9.04 1.20
C VAL A 157 2.19 10.29 1.57
N VAL A 158 1.54 11.44 1.66
CA VAL A 158 2.21 12.70 2.03
C VAL A 158 2.81 12.58 3.44
N ILE A 159 2.07 11.99 4.39
CA ILE A 159 2.56 11.76 5.74
C ILE A 159 3.73 10.76 5.74
N CYS A 160 3.64 9.66 5.00
CA CYS A 160 4.73 8.69 4.88
C CYS A 160 5.98 9.33 4.27
N ILE A 161 5.82 10.14 3.21
CA ILE A 161 6.93 10.89 2.62
C ILE A 161 7.55 11.84 3.67
N ALA A 162 6.73 12.56 4.44
CA ALA A 162 7.21 13.47 5.48
C ALA A 162 7.95 12.72 6.59
N ILE A 163 7.39 11.61 7.09
CA ILE A 163 8.06 10.73 8.08
C ILE A 163 9.41 10.25 7.52
N GLY A 164 9.42 9.73 6.29
CA GLY A 164 10.64 9.24 5.65
C GLY A 164 11.71 10.32 5.53
N ILE A 165 11.34 11.51 5.04
CA ILE A 165 12.25 12.65 4.90
C ILE A 165 12.80 13.10 6.26
N ILE A 166 11.94 13.34 7.25
CA ILE A 166 12.35 13.83 8.57
C ILE A 166 13.26 12.81 9.25
N THR A 167 12.90 11.53 9.19
CA THR A 167 13.69 10.46 9.79
C THR A 167 15.07 10.34 9.13
N LEU A 168 15.14 10.40 7.79
CA LEU A 168 16.41 10.35 7.07
C LEU A 168 17.30 11.56 7.34
N PHE A 169 16.74 12.75 7.49
CA PHE A 169 17.54 13.93 7.88
C PHE A 169 18.13 13.81 9.28
N ARG A 170 17.45 13.11 10.20
CA ARG A 170 17.92 12.93 11.58
C ARG A 170 18.87 11.75 11.72
N ASP A 171 18.53 10.64 11.10
CA ASP A 171 19.13 9.33 11.35
C ASP A 171 19.82 8.75 10.09
N GLY A 172 19.96 9.52 9.02
CA GLY A 172 20.58 9.06 7.77
C GLY A 172 22.02 8.55 7.92
N GLY A 173 22.72 8.98 8.97
CA GLY A 173 24.03 8.44 9.31
C GLY A 173 24.02 6.97 9.75
N ASP A 174 22.88 6.45 10.18
CA ASP A 174 22.73 5.08 10.69
C ASP A 174 22.36 4.06 9.60
N ILE A 175 22.19 4.50 8.35
CA ILE A 175 21.85 3.64 7.20
C ILE A 175 22.85 2.49 7.06
N GLN A 176 24.16 2.77 7.17
CA GLN A 176 25.18 1.73 7.03
C GLN A 176 25.07 0.67 8.14
N ALA A 177 24.85 1.08 9.38
CA ALA A 177 24.64 0.17 10.50
C ALA A 177 23.37 -0.70 10.30
N GLY A 178 22.30 -0.10 9.79
CA GLY A 178 21.09 -0.84 9.45
C GLY A 178 21.28 -1.84 8.30
N LEU A 179 22.02 -1.49 7.27
CA LEU A 179 22.40 -2.41 6.18
C LEU A 179 23.23 -3.57 6.67
N ASP A 180 24.20 -3.31 7.56
CA ASP A 180 25.03 -4.34 8.15
C ASP A 180 24.23 -5.27 9.05
N ALA A 181 23.25 -4.73 9.82
CA ALA A 181 22.34 -5.53 10.62
C ALA A 181 21.48 -6.48 9.76
N ILE A 182 20.91 -5.98 8.65
CA ILE A 182 20.14 -6.79 7.71
C ILE A 182 21.02 -7.87 7.07
N LYS A 183 22.21 -7.50 6.59
CA LYS A 183 23.13 -8.43 5.92
C LYS A 183 23.61 -9.54 6.84
N ASN A 184 23.90 -9.23 8.09
CA ASN A 184 24.46 -10.17 9.06
C ASN A 184 23.37 -10.88 9.89
N GLY A 185 22.10 -10.48 9.78
CA GLY A 185 21.00 -10.99 10.59
C GLY A 185 21.14 -10.63 12.07
N THR A 186 21.74 -9.47 12.37
CA THR A 186 22.02 -9.02 13.76
C THR A 186 21.00 -7.97 14.17
N PHE A 187 19.90 -8.41 14.78
CA PHE A 187 18.83 -7.52 15.21
C PHE A 187 18.78 -7.43 16.74
N GLU A 188 18.57 -6.22 17.27
CA GLU A 188 18.37 -6.01 18.69
C GLU A 188 17.10 -6.70 19.18
N GLY A 189 17.19 -7.38 20.34
CA GLY A 189 16.08 -8.13 20.92
C GLY A 189 15.74 -9.45 20.23
N ALA A 190 16.40 -9.80 19.12
CA ALA A 190 16.15 -11.04 18.40
C ALA A 190 16.58 -12.27 19.22
N LYS A 191 15.72 -13.28 19.27
CA LYS A 191 16.07 -14.60 19.77
C LYS A 191 16.88 -15.38 18.74
N ALA A 192 17.56 -16.44 19.20
CA ALA A 192 18.35 -17.27 18.30
C ALA A 192 17.50 -17.81 17.14
N GLY A 193 17.88 -17.43 15.89
CA GLY A 193 17.19 -17.84 14.68
C GLY A 193 16.06 -16.92 14.21
N GLU A 194 15.73 -15.87 14.96
CA GLU A 194 14.79 -14.85 14.48
C GLU A 194 15.49 -13.90 13.48
N THR A 195 14.81 -13.60 12.39
CA THR A 195 15.29 -12.69 11.36
C THR A 195 14.16 -11.80 10.87
N ILE A 196 14.50 -10.72 10.18
CA ILE A 196 13.53 -9.89 9.49
C ILE A 196 12.69 -10.73 8.52
N LYS A 197 11.38 -10.56 8.57
CA LYS A 197 10.47 -11.23 7.64
C LYS A 197 10.64 -10.66 6.25
N ASN A 198 10.74 -11.53 5.26
CA ASN A 198 10.84 -11.16 3.85
C ASN A 198 9.75 -11.86 3.02
N ALA A 199 9.42 -11.26 1.88
CA ALA A 199 8.33 -11.72 1.00
C ALA A 199 8.77 -12.70 -0.09
N GLY A 200 10.06 -13.05 -0.17
CA GLY A 200 10.58 -13.97 -1.17
C GLY A 200 12.07 -14.27 -0.97
N PRO A 201 12.61 -15.27 -1.67
CA PRO A 201 13.99 -15.72 -1.49
C PRO A 201 15.04 -14.70 -1.97
N ASN A 202 14.66 -13.73 -2.78
CA ASN A 202 15.52 -12.66 -3.29
C ASN A 202 14.71 -11.44 -3.75
N TRP A 203 15.40 -10.36 -4.00
CA TRP A 203 14.85 -9.06 -4.42
C TRP A 203 13.98 -9.14 -5.69
N LEU A 204 14.35 -9.98 -6.68
CA LEU A 204 13.60 -10.12 -7.93
C LEU A 204 12.25 -10.79 -7.71
N ILE A 205 12.24 -11.90 -6.98
CA ILE A 205 10.99 -12.62 -6.64
C ILE A 205 10.11 -11.75 -5.75
N SER A 206 10.70 -10.99 -4.83
CA SER A 206 9.96 -10.03 -4.01
C SER A 206 9.28 -8.96 -4.88
N GLY A 207 9.99 -8.34 -5.82
CA GLY A 207 9.43 -7.33 -6.71
C GLY A 207 8.33 -7.86 -7.63
N LEU A 208 8.52 -9.05 -8.19
CA LEU A 208 7.52 -9.72 -9.01
C LEU A 208 6.30 -10.14 -8.18
N SER A 209 6.51 -10.62 -6.95
CA SER A 209 5.44 -11.00 -6.04
C SER A 209 4.59 -9.79 -5.64
N TYR A 210 5.21 -8.67 -5.28
CA TYR A 210 4.49 -7.44 -4.96
C TYR A 210 3.72 -6.88 -6.16
N SER A 211 4.32 -6.95 -7.34
CA SER A 211 3.66 -6.56 -8.60
C SER A 211 2.48 -7.47 -8.93
N GLY A 212 2.63 -8.78 -8.76
CA GLY A 212 1.57 -9.76 -9.00
C GLY A 212 0.39 -9.62 -8.01
N PHE A 213 0.71 -9.34 -6.75
CA PHE A 213 -0.28 -8.98 -5.73
C PHE A 213 -1.07 -7.73 -6.14
N ALA A 214 -0.38 -6.65 -6.51
CA ALA A 214 -1.01 -5.41 -6.94
C ALA A 214 -1.83 -5.57 -8.24
N LEU A 215 -1.39 -6.43 -9.17
CA LEU A 215 -2.10 -6.70 -10.42
C LEU A 215 -3.54 -7.18 -10.19
N LEU A 216 -3.76 -8.05 -9.20
CA LEU A 216 -5.08 -8.59 -8.86
C LEU A 216 -6.08 -7.51 -8.43
N TRP A 217 -5.59 -6.44 -7.79
CA TRP A 217 -6.40 -5.29 -7.42
C TRP A 217 -6.66 -4.36 -8.62
N PHE A 218 -5.61 -4.11 -9.37
CA PHE A 218 -5.59 -3.03 -10.34
C PHE A 218 -6.22 -3.38 -11.67
N ALA A 219 -6.31 -4.66 -12.05
CA ALA A 219 -6.76 -5.04 -13.39
C ALA A 219 -8.17 -4.49 -13.70
N SER A 220 -9.16 -4.84 -12.88
CA SER A 220 -10.54 -4.37 -13.06
C SER A 220 -10.69 -2.88 -12.79
N PHE A 221 -9.99 -2.36 -11.79
CA PHE A 221 -10.01 -0.93 -11.46
C PHE A 221 -9.50 -0.06 -12.62
N MET A 222 -8.36 -0.41 -13.21
CA MET A 222 -7.81 0.32 -14.36
C MET A 222 -8.67 0.18 -15.61
N ALA A 223 -9.25 -0.99 -15.85
CA ALA A 223 -10.21 -1.18 -16.93
C ALA A 223 -11.41 -0.26 -16.76
N ALA A 224 -11.99 -0.18 -15.56
CA ALA A 224 -13.11 0.71 -15.25
C ALA A 224 -12.73 2.20 -15.40
N LEU A 225 -11.55 2.61 -14.98
CA LEU A 225 -11.09 3.98 -15.19
C LEU A 225 -10.88 4.31 -16.67
N GLY A 226 -10.42 3.32 -17.46
CA GLY A 226 -10.23 3.44 -18.91
C GLY A 226 -11.51 3.78 -19.64
N THR A 227 -12.64 3.15 -19.27
CA THR A 227 -13.95 3.39 -19.92
C THR A 227 -14.49 4.81 -19.69
N LYS A 228 -14.09 5.45 -18.59
CA LYS A 228 -14.68 6.73 -18.11
C LYS A 228 -13.79 7.96 -18.33
N ASN A 229 -12.52 7.77 -18.73
CA ASN A 229 -11.56 8.87 -18.80
C ASN A 229 -10.83 8.92 -20.13
N SER A 230 -10.34 10.12 -20.52
CA SER A 230 -9.47 10.23 -21.69
C SER A 230 -8.14 9.50 -21.44
N LYS A 231 -7.66 8.78 -22.44
CA LYS A 231 -6.38 8.02 -22.36
C LYS A 231 -5.24 8.89 -21.87
N LYS A 232 -5.13 10.13 -22.39
CA LYS A 232 -4.05 11.04 -22.05
C LYS A 232 -4.06 11.42 -20.56
N ASN A 233 -5.20 11.84 -20.02
CA ASN A 233 -5.34 12.17 -18.59
C ASN A 233 -5.03 10.97 -17.71
N LEU A 234 -5.54 9.78 -18.10
CA LEU A 234 -5.35 8.55 -17.34
C LEU A 234 -3.88 8.09 -17.32
N TYR A 235 -3.19 8.14 -18.46
CA TYR A 235 -1.77 7.75 -18.53
C TYR A 235 -0.89 8.65 -17.65
N TYR A 236 -1.07 9.98 -17.73
CA TYR A 236 -0.34 10.88 -16.84
C TYR A 236 -0.72 10.68 -15.37
N GLY A 237 -1.98 10.36 -15.07
CA GLY A 237 -2.43 10.00 -13.73
C GLY A 237 -1.76 8.73 -13.20
N ILE A 238 -1.70 7.66 -14.02
CA ILE A 238 -1.01 6.41 -13.66
C ILE A 238 0.48 6.66 -13.41
N ILE A 239 1.16 7.38 -14.32
CA ILE A 239 2.58 7.70 -14.16
C ILE A 239 2.81 8.49 -12.88
N GLY A 240 2.06 9.57 -12.66
CA GLY A 240 2.19 10.41 -11.47
C GLY A 240 1.92 9.67 -10.16
N GLY A 241 0.87 8.85 -10.13
CA GLY A 241 0.55 8.01 -8.96
C GLY A 241 1.62 6.98 -8.68
N THR A 242 2.12 6.28 -9.73
CA THR A 242 3.20 5.30 -9.60
C THR A 242 4.49 5.93 -9.08
N ILE A 243 4.87 7.11 -9.58
CA ILE A 243 6.05 7.84 -9.10
C ILE A 243 5.87 8.20 -7.61
N ALA A 244 4.73 8.77 -7.22
CA ALA A 244 4.48 9.19 -5.86
C ALA A 244 4.56 8.01 -4.87
N VAL A 245 3.92 6.88 -5.20
CA VAL A 245 3.99 5.65 -4.39
C VAL A 245 5.43 5.13 -4.31
N SER A 246 6.14 5.09 -5.42
CA SER A 246 7.52 4.59 -5.46
C SER A 246 8.48 5.47 -4.64
N VAL A 247 8.32 6.78 -4.68
CA VAL A 247 9.08 7.72 -3.85
C VAL A 247 8.79 7.48 -2.36
N ALA A 248 7.52 7.29 -2.00
CA ALA A 248 7.15 7.00 -0.61
C ALA A 248 7.75 5.67 -0.14
N ILE A 249 7.69 4.60 -0.97
CA ILE A 249 8.33 3.31 -0.66
C ILE A 249 9.83 3.49 -0.42
N ALA A 250 10.54 4.18 -1.32
CA ALA A 250 11.98 4.39 -1.18
C ALA A 250 12.32 5.12 0.12
N LEU A 251 11.65 6.23 0.40
CA LEU A 251 11.91 7.05 1.59
C LEU A 251 11.64 6.28 2.89
N ILE A 252 10.51 5.56 2.96
CA ILE A 252 10.16 4.76 4.14
C ILE A 252 11.10 3.56 4.28
N SER A 253 11.48 2.89 3.18
CA SER A 253 12.41 1.77 3.23
C SER A 253 13.78 2.20 3.80
N PHE A 254 14.34 3.31 3.32
CA PHE A 254 15.60 3.83 3.88
C PHE A 254 15.44 4.33 5.32
N ALA A 255 14.30 4.93 5.67
CA ALA A 255 14.02 5.33 7.05
C ALA A 255 13.92 4.10 7.97
N GLN A 256 13.32 3.01 7.52
CA GLN A 256 13.27 1.74 8.24
C GLN A 256 14.67 1.12 8.38
N ILE A 257 15.50 1.14 7.31
CA ILE A 257 16.89 0.67 7.37
C ILE A 257 17.69 1.44 8.43
N ALA A 258 17.64 2.78 8.38
CA ALA A 258 18.38 3.62 9.33
C ALA A 258 17.91 3.44 10.78
N ASN A 259 16.72 2.91 10.99
CA ASN A 259 16.10 2.73 12.30
C ASN A 259 15.74 1.27 12.61
N ILE A 260 16.37 0.31 11.93
CA ILE A 260 15.95 -1.10 11.97
C ILE A 260 15.90 -1.67 13.40
N ASN A 261 16.81 -1.25 14.26
CA ASN A 261 16.92 -1.65 15.66
C ASN A 261 16.31 -0.63 16.64
N THR A 262 15.60 0.40 16.14
CA THR A 262 14.93 1.36 17.03
C THR A 262 13.72 0.71 17.70
N PRO A 263 13.64 0.77 19.07
CA PRO A 263 12.52 0.21 19.80
C PRO A 263 11.30 1.13 19.81
N ASN A 264 10.12 0.55 20.12
CA ASN A 264 8.92 1.28 20.49
C ASN A 264 9.08 1.95 21.89
N ALA A 265 8.01 2.59 22.38
CA ALA A 265 8.05 3.40 23.61
C ALA A 265 8.41 2.63 24.88
N ASP A 266 8.11 1.35 24.96
CA ASP A 266 8.40 0.47 26.12
C ASP A 266 9.63 -0.43 25.92
N GLY A 267 10.27 -0.36 24.75
CA GLY A 267 11.48 -1.14 24.44
C GLY A 267 11.23 -2.60 24.07
N SER A 268 9.97 -3.02 23.95
CA SER A 268 9.62 -4.43 23.74
C SER A 268 9.63 -4.89 22.28
N ILE A 269 9.45 -3.98 21.34
CA ILE A 269 9.29 -4.25 19.90
C ILE A 269 10.21 -3.29 19.14
N HIS A 270 10.95 -3.78 18.16
CA HIS A 270 11.82 -2.96 17.31
C HIS A 270 11.23 -2.82 15.91
N VAL A 271 11.73 -1.89 15.10
CA VAL A 271 11.25 -1.66 13.73
C VAL A 271 11.27 -2.95 12.91
N TRP A 272 12.30 -3.80 13.06
CA TRP A 272 12.47 -5.02 12.28
C TRP A 272 11.40 -6.09 12.54
N ASP A 273 10.80 -6.14 13.73
CA ASP A 273 9.77 -7.12 14.13
C ASP A 273 8.40 -6.51 14.41
N ALA A 274 8.28 -5.19 14.33
CA ALA A 274 7.04 -4.48 14.59
C ALA A 274 5.91 -4.88 13.62
N ALA A 275 4.71 -5.02 14.15
CA ALA A 275 3.50 -5.16 13.32
C ALA A 275 3.22 -3.85 12.53
N ILE A 276 3.56 -2.70 13.13
CA ILE A 276 3.36 -1.38 12.54
C ILE A 276 4.67 -0.57 12.60
N PRO A 277 5.66 -0.87 11.73
CA PRO A 277 6.96 -0.18 11.73
C PRO A 277 6.84 1.34 11.64
N ASN A 278 5.91 1.85 10.83
CA ASN A 278 5.73 3.27 10.62
C ASN A 278 5.26 4.03 11.88
N LEU A 279 4.62 3.36 12.86
CA LEU A 279 4.31 3.99 14.16
C LEU A 279 5.58 4.28 14.95
N ILE A 280 6.56 3.38 14.94
CA ILE A 280 7.84 3.60 15.62
C ILE A 280 8.58 4.77 14.98
N LEU A 281 8.60 4.85 13.64
CA LEU A 281 9.17 6.00 12.93
C LEU A 281 8.42 7.30 13.26
N ALA A 282 7.09 7.29 13.27
CA ALA A 282 6.28 8.45 13.63
C ALA A 282 6.53 8.91 15.07
N MET A 283 6.63 7.98 16.02
CA MET A 283 6.99 8.24 17.42
C MET A 283 8.38 8.88 17.51
N LYS A 284 9.34 8.40 16.72
CA LYS A 284 10.69 8.95 16.68
C LYS A 284 10.71 10.37 16.12
N VAL A 285 9.87 10.69 15.14
CA VAL A 285 9.71 12.08 14.64
C VAL A 285 9.21 12.99 15.75
N TRP A 286 8.12 12.62 16.41
CA TRP A 286 7.57 13.33 17.56
C TRP A 286 6.61 12.41 18.33
N LYS A 287 6.92 12.13 19.58
CA LYS A 287 6.20 11.12 20.37
C LYS A 287 4.66 11.27 20.37
N PRO A 288 4.05 12.48 20.54
CA PRO A 288 2.60 12.61 20.45
C PRO A 288 2.02 12.40 19.03
N PHE A 289 2.85 12.49 17.99
CA PHE A 289 2.42 12.31 16.62
C PHE A 289 2.08 10.85 16.30
N SER A 290 2.69 9.88 17.00
CA SER A 290 2.37 8.46 16.78
C SER A 290 0.89 8.16 17.04
N ALA A 291 0.30 8.75 18.09
CA ALA A 291 -1.11 8.58 18.41
C ALA A 291 -2.03 9.15 17.30
N ILE A 292 -1.71 10.34 16.79
CA ILE A 292 -2.44 10.93 15.66
C ILE A 292 -2.27 10.07 14.41
N PHE A 293 -1.05 9.61 14.16
CA PHE A 293 -0.74 8.77 13.00
C PHE A 293 -1.45 7.41 13.07
N ALA A 294 -1.57 6.81 14.26
CA ALA A 294 -2.34 5.57 14.45
C ALA A 294 -3.82 5.72 14.04
N VAL A 295 -4.45 6.85 14.38
CA VAL A 295 -5.82 7.15 13.95
C VAL A 295 -5.90 7.30 12.42
N ILE A 296 -4.93 7.98 11.81
CA ILE A 296 -4.86 8.17 10.35
C ILE A 296 -4.66 6.81 9.65
N VAL A 297 -3.76 5.97 10.16
CA VAL A 297 -3.53 4.61 9.64
C VAL A 297 -4.80 3.77 9.76
N PHE A 298 -5.46 3.79 10.92
CA PHE A 298 -6.73 3.09 11.12
C PHE A 298 -7.81 3.57 10.15
N ALA A 299 -7.95 4.89 9.95
CA ALA A 299 -8.88 5.47 8.99
C ALA A 299 -8.53 5.04 7.55
N GLY A 300 -7.25 5.00 7.20
CA GLY A 300 -6.79 4.49 5.90
C GLY A 300 -7.12 3.03 5.67
N ILE A 301 -6.91 2.19 6.68
CA ILE A 301 -7.29 0.77 6.65
C ILE A 301 -8.81 0.63 6.47
N TYR A 302 -9.59 1.40 7.24
CA TYR A 302 -11.05 1.39 7.15
C TYR A 302 -11.54 1.77 5.74
N THR A 303 -11.02 2.86 5.17
CA THR A 303 -11.43 3.32 3.84
C THR A 303 -11.05 2.33 2.73
N SER A 304 -9.97 1.57 2.91
CA SER A 304 -9.56 0.52 1.98
C SER A 304 -10.32 -0.80 2.18
N ALA A 305 -10.80 -1.07 3.41
CA ALA A 305 -11.55 -2.26 3.75
C ALA A 305 -13.00 -2.25 3.21
N VAL A 306 -13.63 -1.07 3.20
CA VAL A 306 -15.03 -0.91 2.77
C VAL A 306 -15.28 -1.40 1.33
N PRO A 307 -14.45 -1.07 0.31
CA PRO A 307 -14.66 -1.55 -1.06
C PRO A 307 -14.44 -3.05 -1.27
N LEU A 308 -13.90 -3.76 -0.28
CA LEU A 308 -13.62 -5.19 -0.35
C LEU A 308 -14.80 -6.08 0.09
N LEU A 309 -15.81 -5.48 0.71
CA LEU A 309 -17.06 -6.12 1.12
C LEU A 309 -18.20 -5.77 0.14
#